data_f40fbc0c2b8a0d001077c7402e047a96
#
_entry.id   f40fbc0c2b8a0d001077c7402e047a96
#
_cell.length_a   1.000
_cell.length_b   1.000
_cell.length_c   1.000
_cell.angle_alpha   90.00
_cell.angle_beta   90.00
_cell.angle_gamma   90.00
#
_symmetry.space_group_name_H-M   'P 1'
#
loop_
_entity.id
_entity.type
_entity.pdbx_description
1 polymer ?
#
loop_
_entity_poly.entity_id
_entity_poly.type
_entity_poly.pdbx_seq_one_letter_code
_entity_poly.pdbx_strand_id
1 'polypeptide(L)'
;MSLSEEKIPRSKLVAFGIPEYAIYLSSIPITLYIPYVYSADFGLELAHIGLILMLARISDVITDPLIGFLSDRTKSRFGRRKPWMAVGAVVMMTAAFLLFNPKEEVTNSYLLVWSMLLWLGWTMINIPYYAWGAELSGNYDERTRITGWRQVFAYAGNVTVLALPAMANEITGFGGLPKEGLTIIGSLALIALPSTVAICLFLVPEKNSYGSSTASLTTNFKAVWKNGSFKLVWIAFMLKYMGAAWGSALFMLFAVHVVGEKENVAAILLGHYFLQLLTLPLWVKLSERIGKKETYIIGGILFTLVIPLFLLIGNGDTWLLVFVLACVGASGSYFTAISMSMKADVIEIASQRAGENVAGAYIAIWSLGQKMIGAVALGICLPLLQYLGFDPQGGNGPRELQILSLMYVVPQALMYVGAVAFVWRYPINAQRLNRMRDSFERRRARIGNRLTA
;
A
#
# COMPACT_ATOMS: atom_id res chain seq x y z
N MET A 1 -14.37 35.24 17.25
CA MET A 1 -14.57 34.18 18.28
C MET A 1 -13.96 32.91 17.74
N SER A 2 -12.70 32.58 18.14
CA SER A 2 -12.00 31.35 17.73
C SER A 2 -12.70 30.20 18.47
N LEU A 3 -13.45 29.41 17.73
CA LEU A 3 -13.91 28.11 18.22
C LEU A 3 -12.64 27.29 18.48
N SER A 4 -12.27 27.15 19.75
CA SER A 4 -11.32 26.13 20.19
C SER A 4 -11.94 24.79 19.83
N GLU A 5 -11.60 24.24 18.67
CA GLU A 5 -12.03 22.89 18.30
C GLU A 5 -11.45 21.92 19.33
N GLU A 6 -12.34 21.33 20.09
CA GLU A 6 -12.05 20.39 21.16
C GLU A 6 -11.23 19.21 20.59
N LYS A 7 -10.08 18.92 21.21
CA LYS A 7 -9.22 17.80 20.77
C LYS A 7 -9.99 16.50 20.82
N ILE A 8 -9.94 15.74 19.75
CA ILE A 8 -10.58 14.41 19.68
C ILE A 8 -9.96 13.51 20.77
N PRO A 9 -10.76 12.90 21.64
CA PRO A 9 -10.25 11.98 22.68
C PRO A 9 -9.48 10.79 22.07
N ARG A 10 -8.44 10.34 22.75
CA ARG A 10 -7.61 9.20 22.29
C ARG A 10 -8.46 7.96 22.05
N SER A 11 -9.45 7.67 22.89
CA SER A 11 -10.36 6.53 22.70
C SER A 11 -11.10 6.56 21.36
N LYS A 12 -11.55 7.73 20.92
CA LYS A 12 -12.19 7.90 19.61
C LYS A 12 -11.20 7.76 18.44
N LEU A 13 -9.94 8.21 18.61
CA LEU A 13 -8.90 8.04 17.61
C LEU A 13 -8.51 6.56 17.46
N VAL A 14 -8.41 5.82 18.55
CA VAL A 14 -8.20 4.37 18.55
C VAL A 14 -9.38 3.66 17.89
N ALA A 15 -10.62 3.96 18.31
CA ALA A 15 -11.82 3.36 17.72
C ALA A 15 -11.97 3.68 16.23
N PHE A 16 -11.52 4.87 15.80
CA PHE A 16 -11.51 5.23 14.38
C PHE A 16 -10.37 4.54 13.63
N GLY A 17 -9.19 4.34 14.22
CA GLY A 17 -8.03 3.75 13.56
C GLY A 17 -8.09 2.23 13.41
N ILE A 18 -8.74 1.51 14.34
CA ILE A 18 -8.68 0.05 14.45
C ILE A 18 -9.17 -0.74 13.21
N PRO A 19 -10.10 -0.25 12.35
CA PRO A 19 -10.48 -0.94 11.11
C PRO A 19 -9.30 -1.17 10.16
N GLU A 20 -8.29 -0.27 10.14
CA GLU A 20 -7.09 -0.44 9.29
C GLU A 20 -6.34 -1.73 9.60
N TYR A 21 -6.34 -2.19 10.84
CA TYR A 21 -5.75 -3.47 11.24
C TYR A 21 -6.35 -4.63 10.43
N ALA A 22 -7.67 -4.76 10.43
CA ALA A 22 -8.34 -5.86 9.76
C ALA A 22 -8.32 -5.72 8.22
N ILE A 23 -8.34 -4.48 7.72
CA ILE A 23 -8.24 -4.18 6.29
C ILE A 23 -6.88 -4.64 5.74
N TYR A 24 -5.77 -4.31 6.42
CA TYR A 24 -4.44 -4.74 5.99
C TYR A 24 -4.20 -6.24 6.22
N LEU A 25 -4.69 -6.80 7.33
CA LEU A 25 -4.69 -8.24 7.59
C LEU A 25 -5.31 -9.02 6.42
N SER A 26 -6.37 -8.50 5.81
CA SER A 26 -7.12 -9.18 4.75
C SER A 26 -6.63 -8.87 3.34
N SER A 27 -5.90 -7.79 3.12
CA SER A 27 -5.48 -7.37 1.76
C SER A 27 -4.08 -7.82 1.38
N ILE A 28 -3.14 -7.86 2.32
CA ILE A 28 -1.74 -8.23 2.04
C ILE A 28 -1.56 -9.67 1.55
N PRO A 29 -2.26 -10.67 2.09
CA PRO A 29 -2.10 -12.04 1.64
C PRO A 29 -2.37 -12.26 0.15
N ILE A 30 -3.19 -11.40 -0.47
CA ILE A 30 -3.53 -11.51 -1.89
C ILE A 30 -2.29 -11.41 -2.79
N THR A 31 -1.37 -10.52 -2.47
CA THR A 31 -0.16 -10.34 -3.27
C THR A 31 0.99 -11.22 -2.83
N LEU A 32 1.02 -11.63 -1.57
CA LEU A 32 2.13 -12.37 -0.99
C LEU A 32 1.92 -13.89 -1.06
N TYR A 33 0.74 -14.38 -0.66
CA TYR A 33 0.47 -15.82 -0.52
C TYR A 33 -0.32 -16.41 -1.70
N ILE A 34 -1.34 -15.70 -2.22
CA ILE A 34 -2.24 -16.22 -3.24
C ILE A 34 -1.51 -16.72 -4.49
N PRO A 35 -0.54 -15.99 -5.10
CA PRO A 35 0.15 -16.48 -6.29
C PRO A 35 0.82 -17.84 -6.08
N TYR A 36 1.48 -18.03 -4.95
CA TYR A 36 2.13 -19.29 -4.62
C TYR A 36 1.12 -20.38 -4.27
N VAL A 37 0.24 -20.14 -3.29
CA VAL A 37 -0.68 -21.17 -2.77
C VAL A 37 -1.61 -21.67 -3.87
N TYR A 38 -2.19 -20.76 -4.67
CA TYR A 38 -3.12 -21.16 -5.72
C TYR A 38 -2.44 -21.87 -6.91
N SER A 39 -1.19 -21.58 -7.17
CA SER A 39 -0.45 -22.28 -8.22
C SER A 39 0.16 -23.61 -7.73
N ALA A 40 0.87 -23.60 -6.61
CA ALA A 40 1.60 -24.76 -6.11
C ALA A 40 0.69 -25.81 -5.45
N ASP A 41 -0.26 -25.35 -4.59
CA ASP A 41 -1.09 -26.28 -3.81
C ASP A 41 -2.43 -26.62 -4.50
N PHE A 42 -2.95 -25.75 -5.37
CA PHE A 42 -4.24 -25.96 -6.06
C PHE A 42 -4.11 -26.10 -7.59
N GLY A 43 -2.91 -25.98 -8.16
CA GLY A 43 -2.63 -26.27 -9.55
C GLY A 43 -3.19 -25.28 -10.57
N LEU A 44 -3.53 -24.04 -10.16
CA LEU A 44 -3.91 -23.01 -11.11
C LEU A 44 -2.68 -22.47 -11.85
N GLU A 45 -2.84 -22.19 -13.13
CA GLU A 45 -1.78 -21.59 -13.92
C GLU A 45 -1.43 -20.18 -13.44
N LEU A 46 -0.13 -19.89 -13.29
CA LEU A 46 0.36 -18.58 -12.86
C LEU A 46 -0.14 -17.44 -13.75
N ALA A 47 -0.25 -17.70 -15.06
CA ALA A 47 -0.78 -16.73 -16.03
C ALA A 47 -2.22 -16.36 -15.71
N HIS A 48 -3.08 -17.34 -15.44
CA HIS A 48 -4.47 -17.10 -15.07
C HIS A 48 -4.56 -16.35 -13.73
N ILE A 49 -3.78 -16.76 -12.72
CA ILE A 49 -3.74 -16.09 -11.42
C ILE A 49 -3.36 -14.62 -11.59
N GLY A 50 -2.28 -14.33 -12.32
CA GLY A 50 -1.83 -12.96 -12.55
C GLY A 50 -2.87 -12.08 -13.23
N LEU A 51 -3.50 -12.59 -14.31
CA LEU A 51 -4.55 -11.88 -15.03
C LEU A 51 -5.80 -11.67 -14.17
N ILE A 52 -6.23 -12.68 -13.41
CA ILE A 52 -7.38 -12.59 -12.52
C ILE A 52 -7.16 -11.52 -11.44
N LEU A 53 -6.00 -11.54 -10.75
CA LEU A 53 -5.69 -10.57 -9.73
C LEU A 53 -5.55 -9.15 -10.30
N MET A 54 -5.02 -9.03 -11.52
CA MET A 54 -4.98 -7.77 -12.25
C MET A 54 -6.39 -7.26 -12.55
N LEU A 55 -7.26 -8.09 -13.12
CA LEU A 55 -8.64 -7.73 -13.44
C LEU A 55 -9.44 -7.33 -12.20
N ALA A 56 -9.31 -8.11 -11.12
CA ALA A 56 -9.94 -7.82 -9.86
C ALA A 56 -9.51 -6.45 -9.29
N ARG A 57 -8.24 -6.07 -9.47
CA ARG A 57 -7.74 -4.78 -9.01
C ARG A 57 -8.09 -3.62 -9.94
N ILE A 58 -8.15 -3.86 -11.26
CA ILE A 58 -8.57 -2.85 -12.23
C ILE A 58 -10.05 -2.48 -12.03
N SER A 59 -10.89 -3.39 -11.53
CA SER A 59 -12.29 -3.09 -11.23
C SER A 59 -12.47 -1.91 -10.26
N ASP A 60 -11.46 -1.62 -9.43
CA ASP A 60 -11.44 -0.46 -8.52
C ASP A 60 -11.57 0.88 -9.27
N VAL A 61 -11.10 0.96 -10.53
CA VAL A 61 -11.23 2.17 -11.35
C VAL A 61 -12.70 2.57 -11.53
N ILE A 62 -13.59 1.58 -11.57
CA ILE A 62 -15.03 1.77 -11.72
C ILE A 62 -15.70 1.83 -10.33
N THR A 63 -15.36 0.91 -9.45
CA THR A 63 -16.03 0.77 -8.15
C THR A 63 -15.71 1.90 -7.19
N ASP A 64 -14.49 2.45 -7.19
CA ASP A 64 -14.11 3.57 -6.30
C ASP A 64 -14.96 4.83 -6.53
N PRO A 65 -15.07 5.37 -7.78
CA PRO A 65 -15.93 6.52 -8.04
C PRO A 65 -17.41 6.22 -7.78
N LEU A 66 -17.87 5.01 -8.11
CA LEU A 66 -19.26 4.59 -7.91
C LEU A 66 -19.62 4.56 -6.43
N ILE A 67 -18.81 3.90 -5.60
CA ILE A 67 -19.02 3.83 -4.15
C ILE A 67 -18.89 5.21 -3.51
N GLY A 68 -17.92 6.03 -3.95
CA GLY A 68 -17.79 7.41 -3.51
C GLY A 68 -19.07 8.20 -3.75
N PHE A 69 -19.57 8.16 -4.98
CA PHE A 69 -20.81 8.85 -5.36
C PHE A 69 -22.05 8.35 -4.60
N LEU A 70 -22.22 7.04 -4.49
CA LEU A 70 -23.34 6.43 -3.80
C LEU A 70 -23.31 6.72 -2.29
N SER A 71 -22.14 6.58 -1.67
CA SER A 71 -21.98 6.84 -0.24
C SER A 71 -22.22 8.30 0.14
N ASP A 72 -21.85 9.24 -0.73
CA ASP A 72 -22.12 10.68 -0.49
C ASP A 72 -23.62 11.04 -0.56
N ARG A 73 -24.41 10.29 -1.34
CA ARG A 73 -25.85 10.51 -1.54
C ARG A 73 -26.75 9.67 -0.65
N THR A 74 -26.18 8.73 0.06
CA THR A 74 -26.94 7.84 0.94
C THR A 74 -27.57 8.63 2.08
N LYS A 75 -28.89 8.46 2.25
CA LYS A 75 -29.67 9.01 3.37
C LYS A 75 -30.08 7.86 4.28
N SER A 76 -29.48 7.77 5.46
CA SER A 76 -29.75 6.71 6.43
C SER A 76 -29.81 7.27 7.84
N ARG A 77 -30.65 6.66 8.69
CA ARG A 77 -30.72 6.96 10.12
C ARG A 77 -29.41 6.67 10.87
N PHE A 78 -28.54 5.84 10.31
CA PHE A 78 -27.24 5.50 10.89
C PHE A 78 -26.10 6.40 10.39
N GLY A 79 -26.36 7.38 9.54
CA GLY A 79 -25.38 8.19 8.82
C GLY A 79 -25.28 7.78 7.36
N ARG A 80 -24.50 8.53 6.57
CA ARG A 80 -24.34 8.26 5.13
C ARG A 80 -23.22 7.25 4.83
N ARG A 81 -22.17 7.20 5.65
CA ARG A 81 -20.95 6.40 5.42
C ARG A 81 -20.98 5.06 6.14
N LYS A 82 -21.55 5.03 7.35
CA LYS A 82 -21.61 3.83 8.20
C LYS A 82 -22.27 2.62 7.54
N PRO A 83 -23.40 2.72 6.80
CA PRO A 83 -24.02 1.58 6.15
C PRO A 83 -23.11 0.91 5.11
N TRP A 84 -22.36 1.70 4.34
CA TRP A 84 -21.43 1.19 3.34
C TRP A 84 -20.29 0.42 3.96
N MET A 85 -19.71 0.94 5.05
CA MET A 85 -18.67 0.24 5.81
C MET A 85 -19.17 -1.07 6.42
N ALA A 86 -20.39 -1.09 6.95
CA ALA A 86 -20.99 -2.30 7.53
C ALA A 86 -21.19 -3.40 6.48
N VAL A 87 -21.78 -3.07 5.33
CA VAL A 87 -21.96 -4.03 4.22
C VAL A 87 -20.62 -4.45 3.65
N GLY A 88 -19.71 -3.50 3.44
CA GLY A 88 -18.36 -3.75 2.95
C GLY A 88 -17.57 -4.70 3.87
N ALA A 89 -17.73 -4.58 5.19
CA ALA A 89 -17.09 -5.49 6.15
C ALA A 89 -17.58 -6.93 6.00
N VAL A 90 -18.88 -7.13 5.80
CA VAL A 90 -19.45 -8.47 5.56
C VAL A 90 -18.96 -9.05 4.23
N VAL A 91 -18.98 -8.25 3.16
CA VAL A 91 -18.50 -8.66 1.83
C VAL A 91 -17.02 -9.03 1.88
N MET A 92 -16.18 -8.16 2.47
CA MET A 92 -14.73 -8.37 2.55
C MET A 92 -14.38 -9.56 3.46
N MET A 93 -15.06 -9.70 4.60
CA MET A 93 -14.89 -10.82 5.53
C MET A 93 -15.17 -12.16 4.84
N THR A 94 -16.32 -12.27 4.18
CA THR A 94 -16.72 -13.49 3.49
C THR A 94 -15.74 -13.85 2.37
N ALA A 95 -15.36 -12.85 1.56
CA ALA A 95 -14.43 -13.03 0.48
C ALA A 95 -13.02 -13.42 0.98
N ALA A 96 -12.51 -12.74 2.02
CA ALA A 96 -11.22 -13.06 2.62
C ALA A 96 -11.21 -14.48 3.21
N PHE A 97 -12.26 -14.85 3.95
CA PHE A 97 -12.35 -16.19 4.52
C PHE A 97 -12.32 -17.28 3.44
N LEU A 98 -13.11 -17.13 2.38
CA LEU A 98 -13.19 -18.13 1.31
C LEU A 98 -11.92 -18.15 0.45
N LEU A 99 -11.29 -17.00 0.16
CA LEU A 99 -10.02 -16.95 -0.56
C LEU A 99 -8.87 -17.58 0.23
N PHE A 100 -8.87 -17.40 1.56
CA PHE A 100 -7.76 -17.84 2.39
C PHE A 100 -7.97 -19.25 2.98
N ASN A 101 -9.20 -19.79 2.87
CA ASN A 101 -9.55 -21.15 3.24
C ASN A 101 -10.28 -21.86 2.10
N PRO A 102 -9.63 -21.96 0.91
CA PRO A 102 -10.28 -22.59 -0.24
C PRO A 102 -10.51 -24.08 0.01
N LYS A 103 -11.64 -24.59 -0.50
CA LYS A 103 -11.93 -26.01 -0.50
C LYS A 103 -11.12 -26.73 -1.59
N GLU A 104 -11.19 -28.06 -1.65
CA GLU A 104 -10.35 -28.89 -2.53
C GLU A 104 -10.46 -28.58 -4.03
N GLU A 105 -11.63 -28.17 -4.50
CA GLU A 105 -11.81 -27.80 -5.92
C GLU A 105 -11.79 -26.28 -6.11
N VAL A 106 -10.64 -25.76 -6.51
CA VAL A 106 -10.46 -24.34 -6.81
C VAL A 106 -10.37 -24.14 -8.33
N THR A 107 -11.22 -23.24 -8.84
CA THR A 107 -11.26 -22.87 -10.26
C THR A 107 -10.82 -21.42 -10.48
N ASN A 108 -10.47 -21.09 -11.73
CA ASN A 108 -10.21 -19.70 -12.13
C ASN A 108 -11.37 -18.76 -11.81
N SER A 109 -12.63 -19.25 -12.01
CA SER A 109 -13.83 -18.48 -11.69
C SER A 109 -13.99 -18.24 -10.19
N TYR A 110 -13.63 -19.22 -9.35
CA TYR A 110 -13.61 -19.08 -7.91
C TYR A 110 -12.65 -17.97 -7.47
N LEU A 111 -11.41 -18.03 -7.96
CA LEU A 111 -10.40 -16.99 -7.66
C LEU A 111 -10.85 -15.62 -8.13
N LEU A 112 -11.42 -15.51 -9.34
CA LEU A 112 -11.90 -14.24 -9.90
C LEU A 112 -13.02 -13.63 -9.05
N VAL A 113 -14.07 -14.40 -8.77
CA VAL A 113 -15.26 -13.91 -8.05
C VAL A 113 -14.88 -13.44 -6.64
N TRP A 114 -14.16 -14.27 -5.89
CA TRP A 114 -13.81 -13.92 -4.53
C TRP A 114 -12.76 -12.79 -4.44
N SER A 115 -11.83 -12.71 -5.39
CA SER A 115 -10.90 -11.57 -5.46
C SER A 115 -11.62 -10.27 -5.80
N MET A 116 -12.56 -10.27 -6.75
CA MET A 116 -13.38 -9.09 -7.07
C MET A 116 -14.24 -8.67 -5.89
N LEU A 117 -14.88 -9.61 -5.19
CA LEU A 117 -15.68 -9.31 -4.00
C LEU A 117 -14.83 -8.78 -2.84
N LEU A 118 -13.62 -9.31 -2.65
CA LEU A 118 -12.71 -8.80 -1.63
C LEU A 118 -12.34 -7.35 -1.89
N TRP A 119 -11.95 -7.00 -3.13
CA TRP A 119 -11.61 -5.62 -3.49
C TRP A 119 -12.85 -4.69 -3.48
N LEU A 120 -14.00 -5.18 -3.89
CA LEU A 120 -15.27 -4.44 -3.75
C LEU A 120 -15.56 -4.12 -2.27
N GLY A 121 -15.48 -5.12 -1.39
CA GLY A 121 -15.63 -4.92 0.06
C GLY A 121 -14.61 -3.95 0.63
N TRP A 122 -13.36 -4.05 0.18
CA TRP A 122 -12.29 -3.09 0.51
C TRP A 122 -12.67 -1.66 0.11
N THR A 123 -13.16 -1.45 -1.12
CA THR A 123 -13.60 -0.15 -1.62
C THR A 123 -14.81 0.38 -0.83
N MET A 124 -15.80 -0.49 -0.53
CA MET A 124 -16.98 -0.13 0.27
C MET A 124 -16.63 0.30 1.70
N ILE A 125 -15.56 -0.22 2.27
CA ILE A 125 -15.07 0.24 3.57
C ILE A 125 -14.22 1.51 3.39
N ASN A 126 -13.17 1.48 2.57
CA ASN A 126 -12.12 2.48 2.55
C ASN A 126 -12.56 3.84 2.02
N ILE A 127 -13.36 3.87 0.94
CA ILE A 127 -13.77 5.15 0.35
C ILE A 127 -14.62 5.98 1.35
N PRO A 128 -15.72 5.44 1.94
CA PRO A 128 -16.48 6.16 2.96
C PRO A 128 -15.65 6.45 4.23
N TYR A 129 -14.80 5.53 4.65
CA TYR A 129 -13.97 5.65 5.83
C TYR A 129 -12.96 6.80 5.74
N TYR A 130 -12.26 6.94 4.60
CA TYR A 130 -11.31 8.01 4.39
C TYR A 130 -12.01 9.39 4.30
N ALA A 131 -13.15 9.42 3.64
CA ALA A 131 -13.95 10.62 3.58
C ALA A 131 -14.51 11.01 4.95
N TRP A 132 -14.97 10.05 5.75
CA TRP A 132 -15.40 10.27 7.14
C TRP A 132 -14.25 10.79 8.01
N GLY A 133 -13.04 10.24 7.89
CA GLY A 133 -11.85 10.73 8.59
C GLY A 133 -11.52 12.19 8.31
N ALA A 134 -11.70 12.63 7.07
CA ALA A 134 -11.51 14.04 6.69
C ALA A 134 -12.59 14.99 7.26
N GLU A 135 -13.77 14.44 7.57
CA GLU A 135 -14.91 15.19 8.12
C GLU A 135 -14.94 15.24 9.66
N LEU A 136 -14.16 14.39 10.34
CA LEU A 136 -14.13 14.34 11.82
C LEU A 136 -13.61 15.63 12.44
N SER A 137 -12.64 16.30 11.81
CA SER A 137 -12.10 17.58 12.26
C SER A 137 -11.74 18.50 11.11
N GLY A 138 -12.00 19.79 11.30
CA GLY A 138 -11.52 20.89 10.45
C GLY A 138 -10.05 21.23 10.70
N ASN A 139 -9.52 20.87 11.88
CA ASN A 139 -8.18 21.21 12.31
C ASN A 139 -7.11 20.32 11.65
N TYR A 140 -6.06 20.94 11.12
CA TYR A 140 -4.96 20.24 10.44
C TYR A 140 -4.22 19.25 11.35
N ASP A 141 -3.93 19.64 12.60
CA ASP A 141 -3.19 18.80 13.54
C ASP A 141 -4.01 17.58 13.95
N GLU A 142 -5.32 17.74 14.15
CA GLU A 142 -6.24 16.64 14.46
C GLU A 142 -6.37 15.66 13.27
N ARG A 143 -6.38 16.14 12.03
CA ARG A 143 -6.36 15.27 10.84
C ARG A 143 -5.06 14.46 10.75
N THR A 144 -3.93 15.07 11.14
CA THR A 144 -2.65 14.37 11.23
C THR A 144 -2.67 13.29 12.31
N ARG A 145 -3.29 13.57 13.47
CA ARG A 145 -3.48 12.57 14.55
C ARG A 145 -4.38 11.42 14.11
N ILE A 146 -5.50 11.71 13.44
CA ILE A 146 -6.41 10.68 12.89
C ILE A 146 -5.64 9.75 11.94
N THR A 147 -4.90 10.33 10.99
CA THR A 147 -4.09 9.57 10.02
C THR A 147 -2.98 8.76 10.71
N GLY A 148 -2.33 9.33 11.71
CA GLY A 148 -1.30 8.65 12.50
C GLY A 148 -1.81 7.40 13.20
N TRP A 149 -2.95 7.49 13.89
CA TRP A 149 -3.55 6.33 14.55
C TRP A 149 -3.97 5.24 13.56
N ARG A 150 -4.51 5.61 12.40
CA ARG A 150 -4.82 4.67 11.33
C ARG A 150 -3.57 3.92 10.87
N GLN A 151 -2.45 4.64 10.65
CA GLN A 151 -1.19 4.03 10.23
C GLN A 151 -0.63 3.06 11.27
N VAL A 152 -0.74 3.36 12.57
CA VAL A 152 -0.33 2.43 13.64
C VAL A 152 -1.07 1.09 13.50
N PHE A 153 -2.39 1.12 13.32
CA PHE A 153 -3.18 -0.10 13.14
C PHE A 153 -2.92 -0.80 11.81
N ALA A 154 -2.65 -0.06 10.74
CA ALA A 154 -2.24 -0.63 9.46
C ALA A 154 -0.93 -1.42 9.59
N TYR A 155 0.08 -0.85 10.28
CA TYR A 155 1.33 -1.57 10.57
C TYR A 155 1.11 -2.78 11.48
N ALA A 156 0.26 -2.68 12.49
CA ALA A 156 -0.09 -3.81 13.33
C ALA A 156 -0.72 -4.96 12.52
N GLY A 157 -1.62 -4.64 11.57
CA GLY A 157 -2.18 -5.62 10.64
C GLY A 157 -1.11 -6.30 9.78
N ASN A 158 -0.19 -5.51 9.20
CA ASN A 158 0.94 -6.02 8.41
C ASN A 158 1.82 -6.99 9.21
N VAL A 159 2.18 -6.59 10.42
CA VAL A 159 3.01 -7.44 11.31
C VAL A 159 2.26 -8.73 11.66
N THR A 160 0.96 -8.66 11.93
CA THR A 160 0.17 -9.85 12.29
C THR A 160 0.10 -10.86 11.15
N VAL A 161 0.03 -10.43 9.89
CA VAL A 161 0.04 -11.33 8.72
C VAL A 161 1.26 -12.26 8.72
N LEU A 162 2.38 -11.80 9.23
CA LEU A 162 3.64 -12.55 9.26
C LEU A 162 3.90 -13.18 10.63
N ALA A 163 3.68 -12.43 11.71
CA ALA A 163 3.99 -12.88 13.06
C ALA A 163 3.06 -14.00 13.52
N LEU A 164 1.77 -13.94 13.20
CA LEU A 164 0.81 -14.91 13.70
C LEU A 164 1.04 -16.32 13.13
N PRO A 165 1.25 -16.53 11.82
CA PRO A 165 1.62 -17.84 11.30
C PRO A 165 2.95 -18.35 11.86
N ALA A 166 3.97 -17.49 11.95
CA ALA A 166 5.27 -17.86 12.51
C ALA A 166 5.17 -18.31 13.98
N MET A 167 4.45 -17.55 14.82
CA MET A 167 4.21 -17.90 16.22
C MET A 167 3.37 -19.18 16.35
N ALA A 168 2.36 -19.37 15.51
CA ALA A 168 1.55 -20.57 15.52
C ALA A 168 2.38 -21.81 15.18
N ASN A 169 3.29 -21.70 14.21
CA ASN A 169 4.22 -22.77 13.85
C ASN A 169 5.12 -23.17 15.01
N GLU A 170 5.71 -22.21 15.72
CA GLU A 170 6.56 -22.47 16.90
C GLU A 170 5.83 -23.16 18.05
N ILE A 171 4.53 -22.84 18.23
CA ILE A 171 3.74 -23.35 19.36
C ILE A 171 3.08 -24.67 19.03
N THR A 172 2.55 -24.85 17.84
CA THR A 172 1.68 -25.97 17.46
C THR A 172 2.22 -26.85 16.34
N GLY A 173 3.30 -26.42 15.66
CA GLY A 173 3.77 -27.05 14.43
C GLY A 173 2.86 -26.79 13.21
N PHE A 174 1.87 -25.88 13.33
CA PHE A 174 0.97 -25.49 12.25
C PHE A 174 1.07 -24.00 11.96
N GLY A 175 1.23 -23.65 10.70
CA GLY A 175 1.36 -22.25 10.26
C GLY A 175 2.69 -21.96 9.56
N GLY A 176 3.62 -22.91 9.54
CA GLY A 176 4.90 -22.78 8.83
C GLY A 176 4.72 -22.77 7.32
N LEU A 177 3.88 -23.63 6.80
CA LEU A 177 3.60 -23.69 5.37
C LEU A 177 2.76 -22.49 4.90
N PRO A 178 2.98 -21.95 3.69
CA PRO A 178 2.24 -20.80 3.19
C PRO A 178 0.70 -20.98 3.19
N LYS A 179 0.20 -22.18 2.87
CA LYS A 179 -1.22 -22.52 2.90
C LYS A 179 -1.79 -22.45 4.33
N GLU A 180 -1.05 -22.97 5.30
CA GLU A 180 -1.46 -22.96 6.71
C GLU A 180 -1.48 -21.53 7.25
N GLY A 181 -0.46 -20.73 6.94
CA GLY A 181 -0.42 -19.31 7.28
C GLY A 181 -1.60 -18.54 6.70
N LEU A 182 -1.95 -18.83 5.44
CA LEU A 182 -3.12 -18.22 4.79
C LEU A 182 -4.42 -18.62 5.52
N THR A 183 -4.56 -19.87 5.92
CA THR A 183 -5.70 -20.39 6.70
C THR A 183 -5.87 -19.68 8.04
N ILE A 184 -4.78 -19.49 8.78
CA ILE A 184 -4.76 -18.77 10.07
C ILE A 184 -5.24 -17.33 9.87
N ILE A 185 -4.69 -16.63 8.86
CA ILE A 185 -5.03 -15.24 8.56
C ILE A 185 -6.50 -15.12 8.16
N GLY A 186 -7.02 -16.03 7.33
CA GLY A 186 -8.43 -16.07 6.92
C GLY A 186 -9.39 -16.25 8.08
N SER A 187 -9.04 -17.13 9.00
CA SER A 187 -9.81 -17.38 10.22
C SER A 187 -9.83 -16.17 11.16
N LEU A 188 -8.68 -15.49 11.29
CA LEU A 188 -8.61 -14.25 12.07
C LEU A 188 -9.39 -13.13 11.39
N ALA A 189 -9.32 -13.00 10.07
CA ALA A 189 -10.04 -11.96 9.32
C ALA A 189 -11.56 -12.09 9.47
N LEU A 190 -12.09 -13.32 9.59
CA LEU A 190 -13.50 -13.58 9.85
C LEU A 190 -14.00 -12.92 11.13
N ILE A 191 -13.16 -12.78 12.13
CA ILE A 191 -13.49 -12.17 13.43
C ILE A 191 -13.08 -10.68 13.43
N ALA A 192 -11.88 -10.39 12.95
CA ALA A 192 -11.28 -9.05 13.04
C ALA A 192 -12.03 -8.01 12.21
N LEU A 193 -12.46 -8.34 10.98
CA LEU A 193 -13.16 -7.38 10.12
C LEU A 193 -14.46 -6.88 10.73
N PRO A 194 -15.43 -7.75 11.09
CA PRO A 194 -16.68 -7.26 11.66
C PRO A 194 -16.48 -6.58 13.01
N SER A 195 -15.60 -7.10 13.87
CA SER A 195 -15.36 -6.55 15.21
C SER A 195 -14.76 -5.16 15.16
N THR A 196 -13.69 -4.96 14.38
CA THR A 196 -13.00 -3.65 14.30
C THR A 196 -13.86 -2.59 13.61
N VAL A 197 -14.57 -2.98 12.55
CA VAL A 197 -15.51 -2.06 11.88
C VAL A 197 -16.66 -1.71 12.81
N ALA A 198 -17.26 -2.68 13.52
CA ALA A 198 -18.33 -2.43 14.49
C ALA A 198 -17.88 -1.46 15.59
N ILE A 199 -16.68 -1.66 16.18
CA ILE A 199 -16.11 -0.73 17.18
C ILE A 199 -16.09 0.71 16.62
N CYS A 200 -15.61 0.89 15.39
CA CYS A 200 -15.58 2.19 14.76
C CYS A 200 -16.99 2.78 14.55
N LEU A 201 -17.92 1.98 14.03
CA LEU A 201 -19.28 2.43 13.72
C LEU A 201 -20.09 2.83 14.97
N PHE A 202 -19.88 2.13 16.09
CA PHE A 202 -20.62 2.41 17.32
C PHE A 202 -19.99 3.53 18.16
N LEU A 203 -18.66 3.60 18.23
CA LEU A 203 -17.99 4.54 19.15
C LEU A 203 -17.66 5.90 18.52
N VAL A 204 -17.60 6.00 17.19
CA VAL A 204 -17.28 7.26 16.51
C VAL A 204 -18.54 7.91 15.95
N PRO A 205 -18.81 9.17 16.31
CA PRO A 205 -19.98 9.89 15.76
C PRO A 205 -19.73 10.32 14.32
N GLU A 206 -20.70 10.14 13.44
CA GLU A 206 -20.72 10.73 12.10
C GLU A 206 -21.46 12.07 12.15
N LYS A 207 -20.79 13.17 11.76
CA LYS A 207 -21.40 14.49 11.65
C LYS A 207 -22.20 14.56 10.34
N ASN A 208 -23.49 14.86 10.44
CA ASN A 208 -24.36 15.04 9.27
C ASN A 208 -24.11 16.42 8.60
N SER A 209 -22.90 16.66 8.13
CA SER A 209 -22.59 17.87 7.35
C SER A 209 -22.88 17.62 5.87
N TYR A 210 -24.01 18.14 5.40
CA TYR A 210 -24.39 18.10 3.99
C TYR A 210 -23.63 19.17 3.18
N GLY A 211 -22.31 19.08 3.12
CA GLY A 211 -21.46 19.92 2.26
C GLY A 211 -21.03 19.12 1.04
N SER A 212 -21.74 19.28 -0.09
CA SER A 212 -21.29 18.73 -1.37
C SER A 212 -20.09 19.53 -1.87
N SER A 213 -18.87 19.01 -1.73
CA SER A 213 -17.77 19.53 -2.54
C SER A 213 -17.92 18.95 -3.96
N THR A 214 -18.66 19.63 -4.82
CA THR A 214 -18.71 19.37 -6.26
C THR A 214 -17.46 19.90 -6.94
N ALA A 215 -16.28 19.41 -6.55
CA ALA A 215 -15.08 19.66 -7.33
C ALA A 215 -15.13 18.73 -8.54
N SER A 216 -15.29 19.29 -9.74
CA SER A 216 -15.25 18.55 -11.01
C SER A 216 -13.89 17.87 -11.16
N LEU A 217 -13.85 16.55 -11.03
CA LEU A 217 -12.64 15.74 -11.15
C LEU A 217 -11.95 15.90 -12.51
N THR A 218 -12.72 16.14 -13.58
CA THR A 218 -12.21 16.16 -14.96
C THR A 218 -11.38 17.40 -15.30
N THR A 219 -11.74 18.57 -14.78
CA THR A 219 -11.04 19.83 -15.08
C THR A 219 -9.67 19.89 -14.41
N ASN A 220 -9.52 19.28 -13.25
CA ASN A 220 -8.29 19.28 -12.47
C ASN A 220 -7.23 18.30 -12.97
N PHE A 221 -7.63 17.21 -13.67
CA PHE A 221 -6.70 16.18 -14.14
C PHE A 221 -5.66 16.71 -15.14
N LYS A 222 -6.10 17.51 -16.13
CA LYS A 222 -5.19 18.13 -17.12
C LYS A 222 -4.24 19.14 -16.47
N ALA A 223 -4.70 19.90 -15.47
CA ALA A 223 -3.88 20.86 -14.75
C ALA A 223 -2.78 20.18 -13.90
N VAL A 224 -3.13 19.10 -13.20
CA VAL A 224 -2.17 18.27 -12.44
C VAL A 224 -1.09 17.70 -13.36
N TRP A 225 -1.48 17.19 -14.53
CA TRP A 225 -0.56 16.56 -15.48
C TRP A 225 0.34 17.57 -16.22
N LYS A 226 0.05 18.86 -16.18
CA LYS A 226 0.94 19.92 -16.65
C LYS A 226 2.09 20.23 -15.68
N ASN A 227 1.99 19.83 -14.41
CA ASN A 227 3.03 20.08 -13.41
C ASN A 227 4.22 19.14 -13.60
N GLY A 228 5.31 19.65 -14.18
CA GLY A 228 6.53 18.88 -14.45
C GLY A 228 7.18 18.28 -13.20
N SER A 229 7.19 19.01 -12.08
CA SER A 229 7.75 18.50 -10.81
C SER A 229 6.92 17.34 -10.26
N PHE A 230 5.59 17.40 -10.39
CA PHE A 230 4.71 16.32 -10.02
C PHE A 230 4.98 15.07 -10.86
N LYS A 231 5.05 15.22 -12.19
CA LYS A 231 5.31 14.08 -13.09
C LYS A 231 6.58 13.33 -12.71
N LEU A 232 7.68 14.04 -12.45
CA LEU A 232 8.95 13.42 -12.10
C LEU A 232 8.84 12.56 -10.82
N VAL A 233 8.26 13.11 -9.76
CA VAL A 233 8.07 12.40 -8.50
C VAL A 233 7.05 11.26 -8.64
N TRP A 234 5.97 11.51 -9.38
CA TRP A 234 4.94 10.51 -9.61
C TRP A 234 5.51 9.31 -10.37
N ILE A 235 6.23 9.51 -11.48
CA ILE A 235 6.86 8.43 -12.25
C ILE A 235 7.88 7.67 -11.38
N ALA A 236 8.74 8.39 -10.64
CA ALA A 236 9.72 7.77 -9.75
C ALA A 236 9.06 6.85 -8.71
N PHE A 237 7.99 7.32 -8.09
CA PHE A 237 7.30 6.55 -7.07
C PHE A 237 6.51 5.38 -7.67
N MET A 238 5.92 5.58 -8.84
CA MET A 238 5.24 4.50 -9.56
C MET A 238 6.22 3.38 -9.95
N LEU A 239 7.42 3.72 -10.43
CA LEU A 239 8.48 2.73 -10.69
C LEU A 239 8.89 2.00 -9.41
N LYS A 240 9.03 2.72 -8.29
CA LYS A 240 9.34 2.09 -6.99
C LYS A 240 8.21 1.15 -6.52
N TYR A 241 6.94 1.55 -6.64
CA TYR A 241 5.80 0.70 -6.31
C TYR A 241 5.70 -0.52 -7.23
N MET A 242 5.96 -0.34 -8.53
CA MET A 242 5.96 -1.44 -9.49
C MET A 242 7.03 -2.48 -9.17
N GLY A 243 8.25 -2.04 -8.86
CA GLY A 243 9.33 -2.94 -8.43
C GLY A 243 8.99 -3.69 -7.14
N ALA A 244 8.39 -3.00 -6.16
CA ALA A 244 7.96 -3.62 -4.92
C ALA A 244 6.82 -4.65 -5.12
N ALA A 245 5.83 -4.33 -5.95
CA ALA A 245 4.72 -5.25 -6.28
C ALA A 245 5.22 -6.48 -7.05
N TRP A 246 6.14 -6.27 -8.01
CA TRP A 246 6.80 -7.34 -8.75
C TRP A 246 7.56 -8.30 -7.82
N GLY A 247 8.40 -7.73 -6.92
CA GLY A 247 9.12 -8.51 -5.93
C GLY A 247 8.20 -9.26 -4.98
N SER A 248 7.16 -8.62 -4.48
CA SER A 248 6.19 -9.25 -3.58
C SER A 248 5.48 -10.45 -4.23
N ALA A 249 5.13 -10.35 -5.51
CA ALA A 249 4.45 -11.41 -6.25
C ALA A 249 5.33 -12.66 -6.46
N LEU A 250 6.63 -12.46 -6.67
CA LEU A 250 7.57 -13.55 -6.94
C LEU A 250 8.32 -14.03 -5.69
N PHE A 251 8.26 -13.30 -4.58
CA PHE A 251 9.08 -13.59 -3.40
C PHE A 251 8.83 -14.99 -2.85
N MET A 252 7.57 -15.39 -2.69
CA MET A 252 7.22 -16.71 -2.15
C MET A 252 7.71 -17.83 -3.07
N LEU A 253 7.54 -17.67 -4.38
CA LEU A 253 8.08 -18.63 -5.38
C LEU A 253 9.60 -18.72 -5.30
N PHE A 254 10.29 -17.57 -5.16
CA PHE A 254 11.74 -17.53 -5.02
C PHE A 254 12.21 -18.21 -3.72
N ALA A 255 11.59 -17.90 -2.58
CA ALA A 255 11.96 -18.47 -1.29
C ALA A 255 11.79 -20.00 -1.26
N VAL A 256 10.70 -20.49 -1.84
CA VAL A 256 10.39 -21.93 -1.83
C VAL A 256 11.18 -22.71 -2.86
N HIS A 257 11.27 -22.22 -4.11
CA HIS A 257 11.87 -23.02 -5.19
C HIS A 257 13.37 -22.79 -5.38
N VAL A 258 13.88 -21.57 -5.14
CA VAL A 258 15.31 -21.28 -5.28
C VAL A 258 16.07 -21.57 -3.99
N VAL A 259 15.53 -21.07 -2.85
CA VAL A 259 16.21 -21.23 -1.56
C VAL A 259 15.87 -22.58 -0.90
N GLY A 260 14.70 -23.15 -1.19
CA GLY A 260 14.19 -24.36 -0.56
C GLY A 260 13.52 -24.12 0.80
N GLU A 261 13.32 -22.83 1.17
CA GLU A 261 12.72 -22.47 2.46
C GLU A 261 11.19 -22.44 2.34
N LYS A 262 10.48 -23.28 3.08
CA LYS A 262 9.02 -23.39 3.06
C LYS A 262 8.38 -22.96 4.38
N GLU A 263 9.03 -23.29 5.49
CA GLU A 263 8.41 -23.23 6.82
C GLU A 263 8.67 -21.88 7.53
N ASN A 264 9.81 -21.25 7.30
CA ASN A 264 10.23 -20.05 8.05
C ASN A 264 10.07 -18.75 7.25
N VAL A 265 9.44 -18.78 6.07
CA VAL A 265 9.33 -17.61 5.19
C VAL A 265 8.64 -16.43 5.90
N ALA A 266 7.61 -16.69 6.68
CA ALA A 266 6.90 -15.67 7.45
C ALA A 266 7.79 -15.01 8.52
N ALA A 267 8.57 -15.81 9.24
CA ALA A 267 9.51 -15.32 10.26
C ALA A 267 10.65 -14.48 9.64
N ILE A 268 11.17 -14.92 8.50
CA ILE A 268 12.22 -14.21 7.75
C ILE A 268 11.71 -12.84 7.28
N LEU A 269 10.49 -12.79 6.71
CA LEU A 269 9.85 -11.54 6.32
C LEU A 269 9.55 -10.63 7.52
N LEU A 270 9.16 -11.20 8.67
CA LEU A 270 8.96 -10.43 9.89
C LEU A 270 10.25 -9.71 10.30
N GLY A 271 11.39 -10.38 10.25
CA GLY A 271 12.71 -9.77 10.50
C GLY A 271 13.02 -8.61 9.55
N HIS A 272 12.71 -8.77 8.26
CA HIS A 272 12.83 -7.70 7.25
C HIS A 272 12.01 -6.45 7.64
N TYR A 273 10.71 -6.61 7.96
CA TYR A 273 9.86 -5.48 8.34
C TYR A 273 10.25 -4.86 9.68
N PHE A 274 10.73 -5.66 10.63
CA PHE A 274 11.26 -5.16 11.90
C PHE A 274 12.47 -4.24 11.68
N LEU A 275 13.43 -4.65 10.85
CA LEU A 275 14.58 -3.82 10.50
C LEU A 275 14.18 -2.56 9.71
N GLN A 276 13.18 -2.67 8.84
CA GLN A 276 12.63 -1.51 8.15
C GLN A 276 12.08 -0.48 9.15
N LEU A 277 11.36 -0.92 10.17
CA LEU A 277 10.83 -0.04 11.21
C LEU A 277 11.96 0.57 12.08
N LEU A 278 12.92 -0.25 12.48
CA LEU A 278 14.04 0.17 13.32
C LEU A 278 14.92 1.24 12.66
N THR A 279 15.13 1.13 11.36
CA THR A 279 15.99 2.05 10.60
C THR A 279 15.26 3.31 10.10
N LEU A 280 13.93 3.34 10.15
CA LEU A 280 13.12 4.49 9.72
C LEU A 280 13.54 5.82 10.37
N PRO A 281 13.79 5.92 11.70
CA PRO A 281 14.24 7.17 12.33
C PRO A 281 15.60 7.66 11.82
N LEU A 282 16.48 6.76 11.39
CA LEU A 282 17.79 7.13 10.84
C LEU A 282 17.64 7.84 9.50
N TRP A 283 16.76 7.34 8.63
CA TRP A 283 16.45 7.97 7.34
C TRP A 283 15.73 9.32 7.50
N VAL A 284 14.85 9.45 8.50
CA VAL A 284 14.21 10.73 8.84
C VAL A 284 15.28 11.75 9.25
N LYS A 285 16.16 11.41 10.22
CA LYS A 285 17.25 12.30 10.66
C LYS A 285 18.20 12.66 9.52
N LEU A 286 18.50 11.71 8.63
CA LEU A 286 19.32 11.99 7.46
C LEU A 286 18.64 13.01 6.55
N SER A 287 17.32 12.86 6.31
CA SER A 287 16.57 13.78 5.46
C SER A 287 16.50 15.22 6.03
N GLU A 288 16.52 15.35 7.34
CA GLU A 288 16.60 16.67 8.01
C GLU A 288 17.96 17.34 7.81
N ARG A 289 19.05 16.54 7.74
CA ARG A 289 20.42 17.06 7.60
C ARG A 289 20.80 17.42 6.17
N ILE A 290 20.54 16.53 5.22
CA ILE A 290 21.02 16.67 3.84
C ILE A 290 19.91 17.02 2.83
N GLY A 291 18.64 16.95 3.26
CA GLY A 291 17.49 17.21 2.40
C GLY A 291 16.81 15.92 1.89
N LYS A 292 15.52 16.07 1.53
CA LYS A 292 14.66 14.94 1.13
C LYS A 292 15.09 14.29 -0.18
N LYS A 293 15.46 15.12 -1.17
CA LYS A 293 15.90 14.67 -2.50
C LYS A 293 17.19 13.85 -2.40
N GLU A 294 18.17 14.40 -1.73
CA GLU A 294 19.50 13.80 -1.56
C GLU A 294 19.38 12.47 -0.79
N THR A 295 18.57 12.44 0.27
CA THR A 295 18.31 11.23 1.04
C THR A 295 17.58 10.16 0.21
N TYR A 296 16.61 10.55 -0.64
CA TYR A 296 15.95 9.62 -1.55
C TYR A 296 16.96 9.00 -2.54
N ILE A 297 17.87 9.80 -3.08
CA ILE A 297 18.88 9.32 -4.04
C ILE A 297 19.83 8.33 -3.35
N ILE A 298 20.38 8.71 -2.19
CA ILE A 298 21.29 7.84 -1.43
C ILE A 298 20.61 6.52 -1.05
N GLY A 299 19.41 6.59 -0.44
CA GLY A 299 18.64 5.42 -0.06
C GLY A 299 18.26 4.56 -1.26
N GLY A 300 17.85 5.19 -2.36
CA GLY A 300 17.51 4.50 -3.60
C GLY A 300 18.71 3.80 -4.24
N ILE A 301 19.89 4.39 -4.24
CA ILE A 301 21.12 3.77 -4.72
C ILE A 301 21.48 2.56 -3.84
N LEU A 302 21.53 2.75 -2.50
CA LEU A 302 21.84 1.67 -1.58
C LEU A 302 20.85 0.50 -1.73
N PHE A 303 19.55 0.80 -1.80
CA PHE A 303 18.52 -0.21 -2.01
C PHE A 303 18.71 -0.96 -3.35
N THR A 304 19.01 -0.23 -4.42
CA THR A 304 19.24 -0.82 -5.75
C THR A 304 20.47 -1.73 -5.78
N LEU A 305 21.52 -1.38 -5.04
CA LEU A 305 22.75 -2.19 -4.96
C LEU A 305 22.54 -3.48 -4.15
N VAL A 306 21.59 -3.51 -3.23
CA VAL A 306 21.26 -4.71 -2.43
C VAL A 306 20.46 -5.74 -3.25
N ILE A 307 19.58 -5.30 -4.15
CA ILE A 307 18.71 -6.22 -4.91
C ILE A 307 19.48 -7.28 -5.71
N PRO A 308 20.58 -7.00 -6.43
CA PRO A 308 21.35 -8.01 -7.12
C PRO A 308 21.95 -9.10 -6.23
N LEU A 309 22.09 -8.87 -4.92
CA LEU A 309 22.62 -9.89 -3.99
C LEU A 309 21.72 -11.14 -3.93
N PHE A 310 20.43 -11.01 -4.27
CA PHE A 310 19.55 -12.17 -4.39
C PHE A 310 20.02 -13.19 -5.46
N LEU A 311 20.80 -12.78 -6.47
CA LEU A 311 21.37 -13.69 -7.47
C LEU A 311 22.47 -14.60 -6.90
N LEU A 312 23.00 -14.27 -5.72
CA LEU A 312 24.01 -15.07 -5.03
C LEU A 312 23.40 -16.17 -4.16
N ILE A 313 22.07 -16.13 -3.97
CA ILE A 313 21.35 -17.06 -3.10
C ILE A 313 20.99 -18.31 -3.90
N GLY A 314 21.40 -19.47 -3.37
CA GLY A 314 21.06 -20.78 -3.90
C GLY A 314 20.26 -21.64 -2.92
N ASN A 315 20.11 -22.91 -3.25
CA ASN A 315 19.38 -23.85 -2.42
C ASN A 315 20.10 -24.09 -1.08
N GLY A 316 19.38 -23.94 0.03
CA GLY A 316 19.90 -24.07 1.40
C GLY A 316 20.51 -22.79 1.98
N ASP A 317 20.63 -21.70 1.21
CA ASP A 317 21.25 -20.45 1.65
C ASP A 317 20.29 -19.56 2.48
N THR A 318 19.53 -20.15 3.43
CA THR A 318 18.54 -19.44 4.26
C THR A 318 19.17 -18.26 5.02
N TRP A 319 20.38 -18.43 5.57
CA TRP A 319 21.04 -17.33 6.28
C TRP A 319 21.45 -16.16 5.38
N LEU A 320 21.85 -16.47 4.13
CA LEU A 320 22.13 -15.42 3.15
C LEU A 320 20.86 -14.69 2.75
N LEU A 321 19.73 -15.42 2.60
CA LEU A 321 18.41 -14.81 2.38
C LEU A 321 18.03 -13.86 3.53
N VAL A 322 18.19 -14.30 4.80
CA VAL A 322 17.94 -13.46 5.99
C VAL A 322 18.80 -12.20 5.94
N PHE A 323 20.10 -12.33 5.67
CA PHE A 323 21.03 -11.20 5.61
C PHE A 323 20.63 -10.20 4.49
N VAL A 324 20.37 -10.69 3.28
CA VAL A 324 19.99 -9.82 2.14
C VAL A 324 18.65 -9.14 2.42
N LEU A 325 17.65 -9.83 2.96
CA LEU A 325 16.38 -9.24 3.35
C LEU A 325 16.52 -8.23 4.48
N ALA A 326 17.44 -8.45 5.42
CA ALA A 326 17.78 -7.46 6.44
C ALA A 326 18.34 -6.18 5.82
N CYS A 327 19.25 -6.31 4.85
CA CYS A 327 19.79 -5.16 4.09
C CYS A 327 18.69 -4.45 3.27
N VAL A 328 17.77 -5.20 2.65
CA VAL A 328 16.60 -4.65 1.92
C VAL A 328 15.69 -3.89 2.88
N GLY A 329 15.40 -4.44 4.06
CA GLY A 329 14.60 -3.78 5.10
C GLY A 329 15.24 -2.48 5.56
N ALA A 330 16.50 -2.54 5.96
CA ALA A 330 17.26 -1.39 6.45
C ALA A 330 17.40 -0.27 5.42
N SER A 331 17.73 -0.63 4.18
CA SER A 331 17.84 0.35 3.09
C SER A 331 16.48 0.84 2.59
N GLY A 332 15.46 -0.02 2.55
CA GLY A 332 14.16 0.29 1.95
C GLY A 332 13.31 1.30 2.70
N SER A 333 13.53 1.48 4.00
CA SER A 333 12.80 2.42 4.86
C SER A 333 12.98 3.91 4.46
N TYR A 334 14.00 4.25 3.65
CA TYR A 334 14.14 5.60 3.09
C TYR A 334 12.89 6.03 2.34
N PHE A 335 12.29 5.12 1.59
CA PHE A 335 11.11 5.42 0.79
C PHE A 335 9.90 5.76 1.67
N THR A 336 9.67 4.98 2.71
CA THR A 336 8.60 5.22 3.68
C THR A 336 8.77 6.56 4.39
N ALA A 337 10.03 6.90 4.79
CA ALA A 337 10.35 8.15 5.47
C ALA A 337 10.09 9.39 4.61
N ILE A 338 10.41 9.33 3.31
CA ILE A 338 10.56 10.52 2.49
C ILE A 338 9.40 10.70 1.51
N SER A 339 8.80 9.61 1.02
CA SER A 339 7.80 9.67 -0.06
C SER A 339 6.58 10.53 0.29
N MET A 340 6.04 10.38 1.50
CA MET A 340 4.88 11.17 1.95
C MET A 340 5.22 12.65 2.05
N SER A 341 6.42 12.97 2.53
CA SER A 341 6.89 14.35 2.67
C SER A 341 7.14 15.03 1.32
N MET A 342 7.79 14.33 0.36
CA MET A 342 7.97 14.86 -1.00
C MET A 342 6.64 15.06 -1.73
N LYS A 343 5.69 14.14 -1.53
CA LYS A 343 4.34 14.25 -2.05
C LYS A 343 3.63 15.50 -1.51
N ALA A 344 3.73 15.74 -0.20
CA ALA A 344 3.14 16.91 0.45
C ALA A 344 3.74 18.22 -0.08
N ASP A 345 5.05 18.29 -0.25
CA ASP A 345 5.75 19.49 -0.79
C ASP A 345 5.26 19.84 -2.22
N VAL A 346 5.10 18.82 -3.08
CA VAL A 346 4.61 19.03 -4.46
C VAL A 346 3.17 19.53 -4.47
N ILE A 347 2.31 18.98 -3.61
CA ILE A 347 0.90 19.38 -3.47
C ILE A 347 0.79 20.79 -2.91
N GLU A 348 1.60 21.15 -1.91
CA GLU A 348 1.65 22.48 -1.32
C GLU A 348 1.99 23.53 -2.37
N ILE A 349 3.08 23.32 -3.11
CA ILE A 349 3.51 24.23 -4.18
C ILE A 349 2.44 24.36 -5.27
N ALA A 350 1.79 23.26 -5.63
CA ALA A 350 0.73 23.27 -6.63
C ALA A 350 -0.48 24.07 -6.18
N SER A 351 -0.92 23.89 -4.92
CA SER A 351 -2.04 24.63 -4.33
C SER A 351 -1.74 26.13 -4.21
N GLN A 352 -0.52 26.48 -3.81
CA GLN A 352 -0.09 27.90 -3.74
C GLN A 352 -0.04 28.56 -5.13
N ARG A 353 0.37 27.82 -6.18
CA ARG A 353 0.38 28.35 -7.56
C ARG A 353 -1.01 28.49 -8.14
N ALA A 354 -1.91 27.54 -7.83
CA ALA A 354 -3.29 27.58 -8.29
C ALA A 354 -4.12 28.66 -7.58
N GLY A 355 -3.72 29.10 -6.39
CA GLY A 355 -4.51 29.99 -5.53
C GLY A 355 -5.70 29.31 -4.86
N GLU A 356 -5.83 28.00 -5.00
CA GLU A 356 -6.90 27.16 -4.44
C GLU A 356 -6.32 25.81 -3.97
N ASN A 357 -7.11 25.07 -3.15
CA ASN A 357 -6.70 23.77 -2.66
C ASN A 357 -6.94 22.68 -3.71
N VAL A 358 -5.85 22.27 -4.39
CA VAL A 358 -5.87 21.21 -5.41
C VAL A 358 -5.43 19.83 -4.89
N ALA A 359 -5.22 19.69 -3.57
CA ALA A 359 -4.69 18.47 -2.95
C ALA A 359 -5.51 17.22 -3.31
N GLY A 360 -6.83 17.32 -3.34
CA GLY A 360 -7.71 16.20 -3.66
C GLY A 360 -7.43 15.58 -5.03
N ALA A 361 -7.22 16.38 -6.07
CA ALA A 361 -6.91 15.90 -7.42
C ALA A 361 -5.55 15.19 -7.48
N TYR A 362 -4.53 15.72 -6.81
CA TYR A 362 -3.20 15.11 -6.73
C TYR A 362 -3.22 13.77 -6.00
N ILE A 363 -3.93 13.69 -4.88
CA ILE A 363 -4.08 12.47 -4.08
C ILE A 363 -4.85 11.40 -4.88
N ALA A 364 -5.92 11.78 -5.59
CA ALA A 364 -6.69 10.85 -6.42
C ALA A 364 -5.85 10.23 -7.54
N ILE A 365 -5.08 11.05 -8.29
CA ILE A 365 -4.16 10.56 -9.34
C ILE A 365 -3.09 9.64 -8.76
N TRP A 366 -2.60 9.96 -7.55
CA TRP A 366 -1.61 9.15 -6.86
C TRP A 366 -2.16 7.78 -6.48
N SER A 367 -3.31 7.75 -5.84
CA SER A 367 -3.96 6.50 -5.42
C SER A 367 -4.33 5.62 -6.60
N LEU A 368 -4.88 6.21 -7.66
CA LEU A 368 -5.19 5.48 -8.90
C LEU A 368 -3.92 4.87 -9.52
N GLY A 369 -2.84 5.66 -9.60
CA GLY A 369 -1.56 5.18 -10.11
C GLY A 369 -1.01 3.99 -9.31
N GLN A 370 -1.02 4.06 -7.97
CA GLN A 370 -0.56 2.96 -7.12
C GLN A 370 -1.37 1.67 -7.34
N LYS A 371 -2.71 1.77 -7.40
CA LYS A 371 -3.59 0.63 -7.65
C LYS A 371 -3.33 -0.01 -9.02
N MET A 372 -3.28 0.81 -10.06
CA MET A 372 -3.04 0.34 -11.44
C MET A 372 -1.69 -0.34 -11.59
N ILE A 373 -0.65 0.24 -11.02
CA ILE A 373 0.72 -0.31 -11.13
C ILE A 373 0.86 -1.61 -10.37
N GLY A 374 0.26 -1.73 -9.19
CA GLY A 374 0.21 -3.01 -8.45
C GLY A 374 -0.50 -4.11 -9.25
N ALA A 375 -1.61 -3.77 -9.90
CA ALA A 375 -2.34 -4.69 -10.76
C ALA A 375 -1.52 -5.14 -11.98
N VAL A 376 -0.92 -4.18 -12.69
CA VAL A 376 -0.11 -4.43 -13.88
C VAL A 376 1.12 -5.27 -13.56
N ALA A 377 1.76 -5.04 -12.41
CA ALA A 377 2.90 -5.85 -11.97
C ALA A 377 2.54 -7.34 -11.89
N LEU A 378 1.43 -7.68 -11.21
CA LEU A 378 0.94 -9.06 -11.10
C LEU A 378 0.55 -9.64 -12.47
N GLY A 379 -0.20 -8.87 -13.26
CA GLY A 379 -0.70 -9.30 -14.56
C GLY A 379 0.38 -9.48 -15.63
N ILE A 380 1.58 -8.98 -15.42
CA ILE A 380 2.72 -9.17 -16.33
C ILE A 380 3.69 -10.21 -15.77
N CYS A 381 4.09 -10.10 -14.49
CA CYS A 381 5.19 -10.93 -13.97
C CYS A 381 4.82 -12.42 -13.91
N LEU A 382 3.61 -12.78 -13.50
CA LEU A 382 3.21 -14.18 -13.35
C LEU A 382 3.01 -14.88 -14.71
N PRO A 383 2.27 -14.30 -15.69
CA PRO A 383 2.19 -14.88 -17.03
C PRO A 383 3.55 -14.99 -17.72
N LEU A 384 4.41 -13.98 -17.57
CA LEU A 384 5.74 -13.99 -18.16
C LEU A 384 6.62 -15.11 -17.57
N LEU A 385 6.56 -15.32 -16.25
CA LEU A 385 7.30 -16.39 -15.59
C LEU A 385 6.85 -17.77 -16.10
N GLN A 386 5.56 -17.99 -16.22
CA GLN A 386 4.99 -19.24 -16.77
C GLN A 386 5.40 -19.42 -18.24
N TYR A 387 5.31 -18.37 -19.06
CA TYR A 387 5.71 -18.41 -20.47
C TYR A 387 7.19 -18.80 -20.65
N LEU A 388 8.05 -18.42 -19.70
CA LEU A 388 9.47 -18.78 -19.69
C LEU A 388 9.74 -20.21 -19.19
N GLY A 389 8.71 -20.98 -18.88
CA GLY A 389 8.76 -22.41 -18.59
C GLY A 389 8.85 -22.77 -17.10
N PHE A 390 8.68 -21.81 -16.19
CA PHE A 390 8.68 -22.12 -14.75
C PHE A 390 7.37 -22.81 -14.33
N ASP A 391 7.50 -23.94 -13.61
CA ASP A 391 6.39 -24.69 -13.03
C ASP A 391 6.32 -24.50 -11.50
N PRO A 392 5.24 -23.89 -10.96
CA PRO A 392 5.09 -23.69 -9.52
C PRO A 392 4.83 -24.99 -8.73
N GLN A 393 4.42 -26.07 -9.39
CA GLN A 393 4.20 -27.37 -8.74
C GLN A 393 5.50 -28.14 -8.50
N GLY A 394 6.59 -27.76 -9.17
CA GLY A 394 7.89 -28.40 -9.01
C GLY A 394 8.44 -28.96 -10.32
N GLY A 395 9.50 -29.77 -10.22
CA GLY A 395 10.15 -30.33 -11.41
C GLY A 395 11.02 -29.35 -12.20
N ASN A 396 11.26 -28.15 -11.67
CA ASN A 396 12.10 -27.12 -12.30
C ASN A 396 13.56 -27.54 -12.30
N GLY A 397 14.17 -27.48 -13.47
CA GLY A 397 15.62 -27.65 -13.61
C GLY A 397 16.41 -26.38 -13.24
N PRO A 398 17.76 -26.45 -13.31
CA PRO A 398 18.61 -25.29 -13.00
C PRO A 398 18.30 -24.05 -13.84
N ARG A 399 17.87 -24.24 -15.09
CA ARG A 399 17.51 -23.15 -16.01
C ARG A 399 16.28 -22.40 -15.56
N GLU A 400 15.21 -23.12 -15.20
CA GLU A 400 13.93 -22.53 -14.74
C GLU A 400 14.12 -21.79 -13.42
N LEU A 401 14.93 -22.33 -12.50
CA LEU A 401 15.30 -21.65 -11.24
C LEU A 401 16.14 -20.40 -11.48
N GLN A 402 17.04 -20.43 -12.45
CA GLN A 402 17.79 -19.23 -12.85
C GLN A 402 16.89 -18.18 -13.48
N ILE A 403 15.92 -18.58 -14.30
CA ILE A 403 14.90 -17.68 -14.87
C ILE A 403 14.10 -17.01 -13.75
N LEU A 404 13.65 -17.77 -12.76
CA LEU A 404 12.94 -17.21 -11.62
C LEU A 404 13.80 -16.17 -10.87
N SER A 405 15.08 -16.50 -10.61
CA SER A 405 16.00 -15.58 -9.93
C SER A 405 16.22 -14.29 -10.74
N LEU A 406 16.45 -14.40 -12.06
CA LEU A 406 16.60 -13.24 -12.93
C LEU A 406 15.30 -12.41 -13.03
N MET A 407 14.15 -13.06 -13.16
CA MET A 407 12.84 -12.41 -13.16
C MET A 407 12.55 -11.70 -11.83
N TYR A 408 12.99 -12.28 -10.72
CA TYR A 408 12.84 -11.65 -9.40
C TYR A 408 13.72 -10.41 -9.28
N VAL A 409 14.96 -10.43 -9.76
CA VAL A 409 15.97 -9.38 -9.51
C VAL A 409 15.99 -8.29 -10.58
N VAL A 410 16.11 -8.67 -11.86
CA VAL A 410 16.44 -7.72 -12.94
C VAL A 410 15.36 -6.65 -13.15
N PRO A 411 14.05 -6.99 -13.30
CA PRO A 411 13.02 -5.98 -13.48
C PRO A 411 12.92 -5.02 -12.30
N GLN A 412 13.04 -5.51 -11.07
CA GLN A 412 13.03 -4.67 -9.88
C GLN A 412 14.20 -3.68 -9.87
N ALA A 413 15.43 -4.19 -10.11
CA ALA A 413 16.63 -3.34 -10.13
C ALA A 413 16.51 -2.23 -11.19
N LEU A 414 16.05 -2.56 -12.40
CA LEU A 414 15.83 -1.57 -13.46
C LEU A 414 14.79 -0.52 -13.07
N MET A 415 13.68 -0.93 -12.44
CA MET A 415 12.66 0.00 -11.95
C MET A 415 13.21 0.93 -10.86
N TYR A 416 14.04 0.41 -9.96
CA TYR A 416 14.63 1.22 -8.89
C TYR A 416 15.70 2.18 -9.42
N VAL A 417 16.53 1.76 -10.37
CA VAL A 417 17.44 2.66 -11.11
C VAL A 417 16.65 3.79 -11.78
N GLY A 418 15.58 3.43 -12.48
CA GLY A 418 14.68 4.40 -13.09
C GLY A 418 14.09 5.39 -12.08
N ALA A 419 13.61 4.89 -10.93
CA ALA A 419 13.07 5.74 -9.87
C ALA A 419 14.10 6.76 -9.37
N VAL A 420 15.34 6.33 -9.13
CA VAL A 420 16.45 7.22 -8.72
C VAL A 420 16.76 8.24 -9.81
N ALA A 421 16.81 7.81 -11.08
CA ALA A 421 17.10 8.69 -12.21
C ALA A 421 16.06 9.81 -12.38
N PHE A 422 14.77 9.52 -12.17
CA PHE A 422 13.72 10.53 -12.20
C PHE A 422 13.80 11.49 -11.02
N VAL A 423 14.10 11.01 -9.79
CA VAL A 423 14.29 11.89 -8.63
C VAL A 423 15.56 12.73 -8.77
N TRP A 424 16.60 12.20 -9.41
CA TRP A 424 17.81 12.99 -9.71
C TRP A 424 17.46 14.26 -10.50
N ARG A 425 16.56 14.17 -11.47
CA ARG A 425 16.07 15.31 -12.28
C ARG A 425 15.05 16.19 -11.55
N TYR A 426 14.59 15.78 -10.35
CA TYR A 426 13.60 16.54 -9.58
C TYR A 426 14.18 17.89 -9.14
N PRO A 427 13.51 19.02 -9.50
CA PRO A 427 14.13 20.34 -9.36
C PRO A 427 14.00 20.97 -7.96
N ILE A 428 13.19 20.39 -7.06
CA ILE A 428 12.90 20.98 -5.76
C ILE A 428 13.82 20.35 -4.71
N ASN A 429 14.78 21.13 -4.23
CA ASN A 429 15.57 20.85 -3.04
C ASN A 429 15.11 21.74 -1.87
N ALA A 430 15.65 21.53 -0.66
CA ALA A 430 15.27 22.28 0.53
C ALA A 430 15.41 23.80 0.37
N GLN A 431 16.51 24.26 -0.23
CA GLN A 431 16.75 25.68 -0.45
C GLN A 431 15.74 26.32 -1.42
N ARG A 432 15.40 25.59 -2.49
CA ARG A 432 14.43 26.08 -3.47
C ARG A 432 13.02 26.08 -2.90
N LEU A 433 12.66 25.08 -2.10
CA LEU A 433 11.39 25.01 -1.41
C LEU A 433 11.20 26.21 -0.47
N ASN A 434 12.21 26.50 0.37
CA ASN A 434 12.17 27.65 1.29
C ASN A 434 12.04 28.97 0.54
N ARG A 435 12.85 29.18 -0.52
CA ARG A 435 12.73 30.40 -1.37
C ARG A 435 11.33 30.57 -1.97
N MET A 436 10.71 29.48 -2.38
CA MET A 436 9.35 29.50 -2.92
C MET A 436 8.34 29.87 -1.84
N ARG A 437 8.41 29.28 -0.63
CA ARG A 437 7.56 29.63 0.52
C ARG A 437 7.70 31.11 0.85
N ASP A 438 8.91 31.64 1.01
CA ASP A 438 9.17 33.05 1.29
C ASP A 438 8.57 33.97 0.21
N SER A 439 8.68 33.58 -1.08
CA SER A 439 8.11 34.37 -2.18
C SER A 439 6.58 34.42 -2.15
N PHE A 440 5.92 33.31 -1.78
CA PHE A 440 4.48 33.25 -1.64
C PHE A 440 3.99 34.04 -0.43
N GLU A 441 4.69 33.99 0.71
CA GLU A 441 4.37 34.79 1.90
C GLU A 441 4.47 36.30 1.60
N ARG A 442 5.53 36.73 0.96
CA ARG A 442 5.68 38.13 0.53
C ARG A 442 4.57 38.59 -0.42
N ARG A 443 4.12 37.69 -1.32
CA ARG A 443 3.01 37.98 -2.22
C ARG A 443 1.69 38.10 -1.49
N ARG A 444 1.42 37.23 -0.53
CA ARG A 444 0.23 37.29 0.34
C ARG A 444 0.20 38.57 1.16
N ALA A 445 1.31 38.94 1.79
CA ALA A 445 1.44 40.20 2.55
C ALA A 445 1.15 41.43 1.70
N ARG A 446 1.69 41.48 0.45
CA ARG A 446 1.41 42.58 -0.48
C ARG A 446 -0.07 42.68 -0.90
N ILE A 447 -0.74 41.55 -1.09
CA ILE A 447 -2.17 41.53 -1.42
C ILE A 447 -3.00 41.96 -0.20
N GLY A 448 -2.66 41.47 0.99
CA GLY A 448 -3.33 41.86 2.25
C GLY A 448 -3.23 43.39 2.48
N ASN A 449 -2.05 43.95 2.35
CA ASN A 449 -1.84 45.42 2.51
C ASN A 449 -2.55 46.28 1.44
N ARG A 450 -2.81 45.71 0.23
CA ARG A 450 -3.60 46.41 -0.81
C ARG A 450 -5.11 46.37 -0.58
N LEU A 451 -5.61 45.38 0.21
CA LEU A 451 -7.01 45.27 0.55
C LEU A 451 -7.39 46.05 1.82
N THR A 452 -6.38 46.48 2.58
CA THR A 452 -6.54 47.27 3.81
C THR A 452 -6.18 48.77 3.60
N ALA A 453 -5.60 49.15 2.46
CA ALA A 453 -5.38 50.51 2.00
C ALA A 453 -6.47 50.95 0.99
#